data_c0c52a05243b9d43472266ea43d6b6dc
#
_entry.id   c0c52a05243b9d43472266ea43d6b6dc
#
_cell.length_a   1.000
_cell.length_b   1.000
_cell.length_c   1.000
_cell.angle_alpha   90.00
_cell.angle_beta   90.00
_cell.angle_gamma   90.00
#
_symmetry.space_group_name_H-M   'P 1'
#
loop_
_entity.id
_entity.type
_entity.pdbx_description
1 polymer ?
#
loop_
_entity_poly.entity_id
_entity_poly.type
_entity_poly.pdbx_seq_one_letter_code
_entity_poly.pdbx_strand_id
1 'polypeptide(L)'
;QKLISKKLLNSVHDISNGGILVSLIEMGMEEKIGVNIKTPKNNLNLHEFLFGEDQSRYLIEINKDKLKEVTKILDENSIFYEIIGITQKNSLNIDKKISINMEELISLNSSWFRDYFKDN
;
A
#
# COMPACT_ATOMS: atom_id res chain seq x y z
N GLN A 1 1.44 -14.32 11.53
CA GLN A 1 2.46 -14.68 12.53
C GLN A 1 3.70 -15.34 11.90
N LYS A 2 3.58 -16.43 11.11
CA LYS A 2 4.73 -17.13 10.48
C LYS A 2 5.68 -16.20 9.69
N LEU A 3 5.15 -15.29 8.89
CA LEU A 3 5.97 -14.36 8.09
C LEU A 3 6.76 -13.39 8.97
N ILE A 4 6.14 -12.89 10.04
CA ILE A 4 6.76 -11.99 11.00
C ILE A 4 7.86 -12.72 11.80
N SER A 5 7.56 -13.91 12.33
CA SER A 5 8.54 -14.70 13.11
C SER A 5 9.78 -15.08 12.30
N LYS A 6 9.64 -15.26 10.99
CA LYS A 6 10.74 -15.53 10.07
C LYS A 6 11.45 -14.27 9.54
N LYS A 7 11.02 -13.07 9.95
CA LYS A 7 11.54 -11.79 9.47
C LYS A 7 11.54 -11.65 7.92
N LEU A 8 10.44 -12.09 7.32
CA LEU A 8 10.27 -12.06 5.86
C LEU A 8 9.59 -10.78 5.36
N LEU A 9 9.04 -9.97 6.25
CA LEU A 9 8.35 -8.72 5.93
C LEU A 9 9.22 -7.52 6.27
N ASN A 10 9.20 -6.51 5.40
CA ASN A 10 9.75 -5.17 5.68
C ASN A 10 8.71 -4.35 6.45
N SER A 11 7.47 -4.35 5.95
CA SER A 11 6.35 -3.67 6.60
C SER A 11 5.04 -4.43 6.39
N VAL A 12 4.06 -4.16 7.24
CA VAL A 12 2.70 -4.71 7.15
C VAL A 12 1.71 -3.65 7.63
N HIS A 13 0.62 -3.51 6.91
CA HIS A 13 -0.46 -2.56 7.22
C HIS A 13 -1.80 -3.22 6.94
N ASP A 14 -2.77 -3.05 7.80
CA ASP A 14 -4.15 -3.44 7.52
C ASP A 14 -4.82 -2.43 6.59
N ILE A 15 -5.68 -2.91 5.72
CA ILE A 15 -6.49 -2.04 4.87
C ILE A 15 -7.73 -1.65 5.67
N SER A 16 -7.84 -0.35 5.96
CA SER A 16 -8.93 0.22 6.73
C SER A 16 -9.58 1.39 5.97
N ASN A 17 -9.86 2.51 6.64
CA ASN A 17 -10.49 3.68 6.04
C ASN A 17 -9.71 4.21 4.84
N GLY A 18 -10.38 4.42 3.72
CA GLY A 18 -9.79 4.92 2.48
C GLY A 18 -9.16 3.84 1.57
N GLY A 19 -9.24 2.57 1.97
CA GLY A 19 -8.85 1.42 1.15
C GLY A 19 -7.35 1.29 0.91
N ILE A 20 -7.00 0.57 -0.15
CA ILE A 20 -5.60 0.26 -0.51
C ILE A 20 -4.77 1.53 -0.75
N LEU A 21 -5.34 2.53 -1.41
CA LEU A 21 -4.59 3.74 -1.78
C LEU A 21 -4.11 4.50 -0.55
N VAL A 22 -4.99 4.74 0.41
CA VAL A 22 -4.63 5.46 1.64
C VAL A 22 -3.63 4.65 2.45
N SER A 23 -3.85 3.35 2.63
CA SER A 23 -2.92 2.47 3.34
C SER A 23 -1.51 2.46 2.72
N LEU A 24 -1.38 2.47 1.38
CA LEU A 24 -0.09 2.56 0.70
C LEU A 24 0.61 3.91 0.95
N ILE A 25 -0.15 5.00 0.96
CA ILE A 25 0.38 6.34 1.26
C ILE A 25 0.90 6.37 2.71
N GLU A 26 0.11 5.88 3.66
CA GLU A 26 0.48 5.84 5.08
C GLU A 26 1.74 5.01 5.32
N MET A 27 1.87 3.84 4.70
CA MET A 27 3.07 3.00 4.79
C MET A 27 4.34 3.70 4.30
N GLY A 28 4.24 4.53 3.27
CA GLY A 28 5.40 5.16 2.61
C GLY A 28 5.68 6.60 3.06
N MET A 29 4.82 7.20 3.86
CA MET A 29 4.82 8.64 4.13
C MET A 29 6.09 9.13 4.81
N GLU A 30 6.62 8.43 5.80
CA GLU A 30 7.78 8.85 6.58
C GLU A 30 9.05 8.93 5.72
N GLU A 31 9.25 7.97 4.84
CA GLU A 31 10.46 7.87 4.01
C GLU A 31 10.25 8.35 2.57
N LYS A 32 9.11 8.95 2.26
CA LYS A 32 8.71 9.40 0.92
C LYS A 32 8.78 8.27 -0.12
N ILE A 33 8.42 7.06 0.32
CA ILE A 33 8.34 5.89 -0.54
C ILE A 33 6.94 5.82 -1.14
N GLY A 34 6.86 5.82 -2.45
CA GLY A 34 5.64 5.54 -3.19
C GLY A 34 5.63 4.12 -3.75
N VAL A 35 4.68 3.84 -4.60
CA VAL A 35 4.49 2.52 -5.21
C VAL A 35 4.11 2.67 -6.68
N ASN A 36 4.69 1.87 -7.52
CA ASN A 36 4.20 1.70 -8.89
C ASN A 36 3.17 0.57 -8.90
N ILE A 37 1.90 0.93 -8.86
CA ILE A 37 0.77 0.00 -8.80
C ILE A 37 0.42 -0.47 -10.20
N LYS A 38 0.17 -1.76 -10.32
CA LYS A 38 -0.48 -2.37 -11.45
C LYS A 38 -1.79 -2.99 -10.98
N THR A 39 -2.91 -2.43 -11.43
CA THR A 39 -4.22 -2.94 -11.01
C THR A 39 -4.43 -4.37 -11.50
N PRO A 40 -4.97 -5.25 -10.66
CA PRO A 40 -5.30 -6.61 -11.05
C PRO A 40 -6.28 -6.64 -12.23
N LYS A 41 -6.10 -7.58 -13.14
CA LYS A 41 -7.03 -7.82 -14.24
C LYS A 41 -8.22 -8.66 -13.79
N ASN A 42 -8.86 -8.25 -12.73
CA ASN A 42 -10.13 -8.80 -12.27
C ASN A 42 -11.28 -7.88 -12.71
N ASN A 43 -12.52 -8.29 -12.47
CA ASN A 43 -13.71 -7.53 -12.88
C ASN A 43 -13.98 -6.30 -12.00
N LEU A 44 -13.09 -5.97 -11.05
CA LEU A 44 -13.20 -4.76 -10.23
C LEU A 44 -12.80 -3.54 -11.05
N ASN A 45 -13.57 -2.47 -10.94
CA ASN A 45 -13.15 -1.19 -11.50
C ASN A 45 -12.04 -0.56 -10.63
N LEU A 46 -11.31 0.40 -11.19
CA LEU A 46 -10.19 1.05 -10.51
C LEU A 46 -10.59 1.66 -9.17
N HIS A 47 -11.77 2.25 -9.09
CA HIS A 47 -12.27 2.88 -7.86
C HIS A 47 -12.52 1.84 -6.75
N GLU A 48 -13.18 0.74 -7.08
CA GLU A 48 -13.41 -0.37 -6.14
C GLU A 48 -12.10 -0.98 -5.64
N PHE A 49 -11.12 -1.14 -6.52
CA PHE A 49 -9.80 -1.64 -6.16
C PHE A 49 -9.07 -0.70 -5.19
N LEU A 50 -9.04 0.61 -5.49
CA LEU A 50 -8.27 1.59 -4.72
C LEU A 50 -8.92 1.97 -3.39
N PHE A 51 -10.24 2.10 -3.36
CA PHE A 51 -10.99 2.66 -2.24
C PHE A 51 -11.91 1.67 -1.53
N GLY A 52 -11.95 0.42 -1.96
CA GLY A 52 -12.73 -0.62 -1.29
C GLY A 52 -12.21 -0.89 0.13
N GLU A 53 -13.11 -0.85 1.11
CA GLU A 53 -12.83 -1.03 2.53
C GLU A 53 -13.23 -2.44 3.01
N ASP A 54 -12.85 -3.48 2.25
CA ASP A 54 -13.17 -4.85 2.63
C ASP A 54 -12.35 -5.29 3.85
N GLN A 55 -13.01 -5.96 4.76
CA GLN A 55 -12.37 -6.44 5.98
C GLN A 55 -11.35 -7.56 5.73
N SER A 56 -10.40 -7.68 6.64
CA SER A 56 -9.39 -8.76 6.66
C SER A 56 -8.41 -8.77 5.49
N ARG A 57 -8.15 -7.60 4.89
CA ARG A 57 -7.08 -7.43 3.91
C ARG A 57 -5.87 -6.74 4.52
N TYR A 58 -4.69 -7.20 4.13
CA TYR A 58 -3.42 -6.63 4.58
C TYR A 58 -2.53 -6.32 3.39
N LEU A 59 -1.82 -5.20 3.48
CA LEU A 59 -0.68 -4.89 2.63
C LEU A 59 0.58 -5.38 3.32
N ILE A 60 1.44 -6.05 2.58
CA ILE A 60 2.77 -6.45 3.05
C ILE A 60 3.82 -5.99 2.06
N GLU A 61 4.90 -5.47 2.58
CA GLU A 61 6.10 -5.17 1.80
C GLU A 61 7.16 -6.23 2.08
N ILE A 62 7.73 -6.76 1.00
CA ILE A 62 8.77 -7.78 1.06
C ILE A 62 9.90 -7.48 0.10
N ASN A 63 11.11 -7.89 0.44
CA ASN A 63 12.22 -7.86 -0.49
C ASN A 63 12.01 -8.86 -1.63
N LYS A 64 12.46 -8.50 -2.82
CA LYS A 64 12.28 -9.31 -4.03
C LYS A 64 12.88 -10.72 -3.91
N ASP A 65 14.00 -10.86 -3.21
CA ASP A 65 14.66 -12.14 -2.95
C ASP A 65 13.84 -13.06 -2.03
N LYS A 66 12.95 -12.50 -1.19
CA LYS A 66 12.06 -13.22 -0.29
C LYS A 66 10.72 -13.63 -0.93
N LEU A 67 10.41 -13.09 -2.09
CA LEU A 67 9.11 -13.30 -2.74
C LEU A 67 8.73 -14.79 -2.86
N LYS A 68 9.65 -15.64 -3.32
CA LYS A 68 9.39 -17.07 -3.51
C LYS A 68 9.09 -17.79 -2.18
N GLU A 69 9.80 -17.44 -1.11
CA GLU A 69 9.57 -18.05 0.21
C GLU A 69 8.23 -17.60 0.79
N VAL A 70 7.90 -16.30 0.66
CA VAL A 70 6.64 -15.75 1.14
C VAL A 70 5.45 -16.36 0.40
N THR A 71 5.47 -16.37 -0.93
CA THR A 71 4.37 -16.94 -1.73
C THR A 71 4.17 -18.43 -1.44
N LYS A 72 5.25 -19.21 -1.30
CA LYS A 72 5.17 -20.62 -0.89
C LYS A 72 4.45 -20.78 0.46
N ILE A 73 4.77 -19.96 1.45
CA ILE A 73 4.12 -20.01 2.77
C ILE A 73 2.62 -19.68 2.66
N LEU A 74 2.27 -18.68 1.83
CA LEU A 74 0.88 -18.29 1.62
C LEU A 74 0.10 -19.42 0.94
N ASP A 75 0.65 -20.04 -0.11
CA ASP A 75 0.06 -21.15 -0.83
C ASP A 75 -0.14 -22.38 0.08
N GLU A 76 0.87 -22.74 0.87
CA GLU A 76 0.80 -23.86 1.83
C GLU A 76 -0.28 -23.67 2.91
N ASN A 77 -0.66 -22.43 3.19
CA ASN A 77 -1.71 -22.08 4.16
C ASN A 77 -3.03 -21.66 3.47
N SER A 78 -3.16 -21.86 2.16
CA SER A 78 -4.35 -21.50 1.37
C SER A 78 -4.79 -20.03 1.53
N ILE A 79 -3.82 -19.13 1.65
CA ILE A 79 -4.07 -17.69 1.78
C ILE A 79 -4.01 -17.06 0.39
N PHE A 80 -5.11 -16.43 -0.03
CA PHE A 80 -5.14 -15.66 -1.28
C PHE A 80 -4.26 -14.42 -1.18
N TYR A 81 -3.49 -14.14 -2.23
CA TYR A 81 -2.66 -12.95 -2.34
C TYR A 81 -2.56 -12.46 -3.78
N GLU A 82 -2.25 -11.19 -3.93
CA GLU A 82 -1.94 -10.57 -5.22
C GLU A 82 -0.71 -9.67 -5.08
N ILE A 83 0.15 -9.67 -6.10
CA ILE A 83 1.26 -8.73 -6.21
C ILE A 83 0.74 -7.49 -6.92
N ILE A 84 0.54 -6.41 -6.19
CA ILE A 84 -0.10 -5.19 -6.69
C ILE A 84 0.89 -4.12 -7.16
N GLY A 85 2.18 -4.24 -6.85
CA GLY A 85 3.14 -3.22 -7.26
C GLY A 85 4.53 -3.40 -6.73
N ILE A 86 5.36 -2.42 -7.03
CA ILE A 86 6.76 -2.34 -6.60
C ILE A 86 6.99 -0.97 -5.98
N THR A 87 7.63 -0.93 -4.80
CA THR A 87 8.00 0.30 -4.13
C THR A 87 8.99 1.12 -4.95
N GLN A 88 8.85 2.43 -4.93
CA GLN A 88 9.74 3.40 -5.60
C GLN A 88 9.85 4.67 -4.79
N LYS A 89 10.84 5.51 -5.08
CA LYS A 89 11.01 6.79 -4.39
C LYS A 89 10.06 7.86 -4.93
N ASN A 90 9.61 8.73 -4.04
CA ASN A 90 8.99 10.03 -4.31
C ASN A 90 7.66 10.04 -5.07
N SER A 91 7.18 8.94 -5.62
CA SER A 91 5.93 8.95 -6.37
C SER A 91 5.12 7.67 -6.22
N LEU A 92 3.80 7.82 -6.24
CA LEU A 92 2.84 6.75 -6.35
C LEU A 92 2.25 6.79 -7.77
N ASN A 93 2.44 5.74 -8.53
CA ASN A 93 1.96 5.62 -9.90
C ASN A 93 0.92 4.50 -10.00
N ILE A 94 -0.13 4.71 -10.78
CA ILE A 94 -1.20 3.73 -10.99
C ILE A 94 -1.33 3.48 -12.49
N ASP A 95 -1.07 2.25 -12.93
CA ASP A 95 -1.19 1.78 -14.32
C ASP A 95 -0.47 2.67 -15.36
N LYS A 96 0.55 3.42 -14.96
CA LYS A 96 1.21 4.45 -15.77
C LYS A 96 0.28 5.58 -16.27
N LYS A 97 -0.92 5.70 -15.71
CA LYS A 97 -1.92 6.70 -16.07
C LYS A 97 -2.02 7.83 -15.07
N ILE A 98 -1.83 7.51 -13.82
CA ILE A 98 -1.91 8.48 -12.71
C ILE A 98 -0.55 8.48 -12.02
N SER A 99 -0.02 9.66 -11.75
CA SER A 99 1.20 9.87 -10.96
C SER A 99 0.96 10.91 -9.89
N ILE A 100 1.26 10.57 -8.66
CA ILE A 100 1.07 11.43 -7.49
C ILE A 100 2.43 11.58 -6.80
N ASN A 101 2.82 12.82 -6.52
CA ASN A 101 4.06 13.10 -5.80
C ASN A 101 3.85 12.89 -4.29
N MET A 102 4.73 12.12 -3.65
CA MET A 102 4.62 11.83 -2.21
C MET A 102 4.85 13.06 -1.33
N GLU A 103 5.73 13.99 -1.72
CA GLU A 103 5.94 15.25 -0.98
C GLU A 103 4.69 16.14 -1.00
N GLU A 104 4.00 16.18 -2.11
CA GLU A 104 2.75 16.93 -2.25
C GLU A 104 1.66 16.34 -1.35
N LEU A 105 1.50 15.02 -1.32
CA LEU A 105 0.57 14.34 -0.42
C LEU A 105 0.91 14.58 1.05
N ILE A 106 2.17 14.51 1.43
CA ILE A 106 2.63 14.77 2.80
C ILE A 106 2.34 16.21 3.20
N SER A 107 2.60 17.15 2.29
CA SER A 107 2.31 18.57 2.51
C SER A 107 0.81 18.80 2.73
N LEU A 108 -0.04 18.24 1.89
CA LEU A 108 -1.50 18.34 2.03
C LEU A 108 -1.98 17.75 3.36
N ASN A 109 -1.50 16.58 3.74
CA ASN A 109 -1.84 15.96 5.01
C ASN A 109 -1.39 16.78 6.22
N SER A 110 -0.21 17.39 6.15
CA SER A 110 0.34 18.24 7.23
C SER A 110 -0.33 19.62 7.31
N SER A 111 -0.79 20.17 6.18
CA SER A 111 -1.43 21.50 6.13
C SER A 111 -2.83 21.46 6.75
N TRP A 112 -3.57 20.38 6.53
CA TRP A 112 -4.93 20.25 7.06
C TRP A 112 -5.00 20.46 8.58
N PHE A 113 -4.10 19.85 9.33
CA PHE A 113 -4.07 19.97 10.79
C PHE A 113 -3.73 21.40 11.23
N ARG A 114 -2.78 22.04 10.59
CA ARG A 114 -2.40 23.45 10.89
C ARG A 114 -3.51 24.44 10.55
N ASP A 115 -4.18 24.22 9.44
CA ASP A 115 -5.24 25.11 8.97
C ASP A 115 -6.49 24.99 9.86
N TYR A 116 -6.82 23.78 10.30
CA TYR A 116 -7.92 23.55 11.26
C TYR A 116 -7.74 24.31 12.58
N PHE A 117 -6.51 24.41 13.10
CA PHE A 117 -6.24 25.10 14.35
C PHE A 117 -5.97 26.60 14.21
N LYS A 118 -5.80 27.12 13.00
CA LYS A 118 -5.68 28.58 12.78
C LYS A 118 -7.02 29.30 12.71
N ASP A 119 -8.08 28.60 12.33
CA ASP A 119 -9.42 29.16 12.17
C ASP A 119 -10.30 28.96 13.43
N ASN A 120 -9.76 28.41 14.50
CA ASN A 120 -10.35 28.25 15.83
C ASN A 120 -9.46 28.83 16.92
#